data_57c9b7e8a1f5049d3720aee1f9e1a583
#
_entry.id   57c9b7e8a1f5049d3720aee1f9e1a583
#
_cell.length_a   1.000
_cell.length_b   1.000
_cell.length_c   1.000
_cell.angle_alpha   90.00
_cell.angle_beta   90.00
_cell.angle_gamma   90.00
#
_symmetry.space_group_name_H-M   'P 1'
#
loop_
_entity.id
_entity.type
_entity.pdbx_description
1 polymer ?
#
loop_
_entity_poly.entity_id
_entity_poly.type
_entity_poly.pdbx_seq_one_letter_code
_entity_poly.pdbx_strand_id
1 'polypeptide(L)'
;VVHNGIIENYQSLRDELVAAGHTFTSDTDTEVVPHLIEAELEDGTDPEAAVRAAVSRLEGSFAIAVVLAGVDAIFAARNDSPLVLGLDDGATYLASDVPAFRDFTDRVIYLADGEFARLDDDGYTVTDIDGTPVQKDVDTVEWDPEETGKSGYDHYMIKEIHEQPRALRQCLRERVDEMAGTVDLEDLGDLSPTGVQFVACGTSYHAALYGAQLFREAGIPAQAFLASEYATSVPPIGDALVVGVTQSGETADTLSALRAAQKRGARTLVVTNVVGSTAAREADHAFYIRAGPEIGVAASKTFASQLAALNLLTLGMTSTDDAREVISALRELPGDLQRILDDSAAAEVADLYQEAGAYFFIGRGLQFPVALEGALKMKEITYKHAEGFAAGELKHGPLALVTEKTPVFAVVIGDDEKARKTVGNVKEVEARDAPVVAITDGQTDVERYADHVLEIPETHPRAAAVLANTHLQLVSYHTAAMLGRNIDKPRNLAKSVTVE
;
A
#
# COMPACT_ATOMS: atom_id res chain seq x y z
N VAL A 1 -19.52 17.57 -13.02
CA VAL A 1 -18.11 17.45 -12.59
C VAL A 1 -17.99 16.25 -11.69
N VAL A 2 -16.94 15.45 -11.87
CA VAL A 2 -16.45 14.47 -10.90
C VAL A 2 -15.04 14.86 -10.48
N HIS A 3 -14.70 14.62 -9.21
CA HIS A 3 -13.46 15.10 -8.62
C HIS A 3 -12.93 14.07 -7.62
N ASN A 4 -11.63 13.81 -7.71
CA ASN A 4 -10.84 13.16 -6.67
C ASN A 4 -9.78 14.16 -6.20
N GLY A 5 -9.66 14.35 -4.90
CA GLY A 5 -8.69 15.27 -4.36
C GLY A 5 -9.26 16.26 -3.35
N ILE A 6 -8.49 17.30 -3.09
CA ILE A 6 -8.85 18.43 -2.23
C ILE A 6 -8.44 19.73 -2.93
N ILE A 7 -9.39 20.63 -3.11
CA ILE A 7 -9.13 21.98 -3.61
C ILE A 7 -8.84 22.86 -2.38
N GLU A 8 -7.57 23.13 -2.10
CA GLU A 8 -7.15 23.81 -0.87
C GLU A 8 -7.66 25.25 -0.78
N ASN A 9 -7.72 25.96 -1.89
CA ASN A 9 -8.19 27.34 -1.95
C ASN A 9 -9.72 27.47 -2.12
N TYR A 10 -10.49 26.36 -1.98
CA TYR A 10 -11.95 26.34 -2.25
C TYR A 10 -12.72 27.39 -1.46
N GLN A 11 -12.32 27.68 -0.23
CA GLN A 11 -13.03 28.64 0.62
C GLN A 11 -12.94 30.06 0.06
N SER A 12 -11.75 30.46 -0.40
CA SER A 12 -11.53 31.76 -1.06
C SER A 12 -12.30 31.89 -2.36
N LEU A 13 -12.30 30.82 -3.18
CA LEU A 13 -13.06 30.77 -4.42
C LEU A 13 -14.56 30.82 -4.17
N ARG A 14 -15.05 30.11 -3.15
CA ARG A 14 -16.45 30.13 -2.74
C ARG A 14 -16.91 31.53 -2.32
N ASP A 15 -16.12 32.22 -1.49
CA ASP A 15 -16.45 33.56 -1.01
C ASP A 15 -16.55 34.57 -2.17
N GLU A 16 -15.64 34.48 -3.16
CA GLU A 16 -15.66 35.29 -4.38
C GLU A 16 -16.92 35.00 -5.21
N LEU A 17 -17.22 33.72 -5.48
CA LEU A 17 -18.37 33.29 -6.27
C LEU A 17 -19.70 33.67 -5.59
N VAL A 18 -19.83 33.55 -4.28
CA VAL A 18 -20.98 34.00 -3.52
C VAL A 18 -21.16 35.53 -3.66
N ALA A 19 -20.05 36.29 -3.58
CA ALA A 19 -20.10 37.75 -3.78
C ALA A 19 -20.49 38.11 -5.22
N ALA A 20 -20.20 37.27 -6.21
CA ALA A 20 -20.64 37.40 -7.59
C ALA A 20 -22.10 36.95 -7.85
N GLY A 21 -22.77 36.35 -6.86
CA GLY A 21 -24.19 35.98 -6.93
C GLY A 21 -24.45 34.47 -7.06
N HIS A 22 -23.44 33.64 -7.10
CA HIS A 22 -23.59 32.16 -7.14
C HIS A 22 -24.16 31.62 -5.82
N THR A 23 -24.99 30.59 -5.91
CA THR A 23 -25.62 29.95 -4.75
C THR A 23 -25.13 28.53 -4.60
N PHE A 24 -24.42 28.26 -3.52
CA PHE A 24 -23.92 26.93 -3.18
C PHE A 24 -24.98 26.11 -2.45
N THR A 25 -25.05 24.81 -2.77
CA THR A 25 -26.04 23.88 -2.26
C THR A 25 -25.42 22.77 -1.40
N SER A 26 -24.11 22.62 -1.42
CA SER A 26 -23.36 21.63 -0.65
C SER A 26 -22.19 22.27 0.12
N ASP A 27 -21.56 21.48 0.96
CA ASP A 27 -20.34 21.85 1.69
C ASP A 27 -19.07 21.23 1.07
N THR A 28 -19.18 20.61 -0.11
CA THR A 28 -18.02 20.03 -0.80
C THR A 28 -17.19 21.12 -1.47
N ASP A 29 -15.87 20.96 -1.42
CA ASP A 29 -14.91 21.79 -2.18
C ASP A 29 -15.11 21.71 -3.68
N THR A 30 -15.56 20.55 -4.19
CA THR A 30 -15.82 20.30 -5.61
C THR A 30 -16.82 21.30 -6.23
N GLU A 31 -17.77 21.82 -5.46
CA GLU A 31 -18.84 22.71 -5.99
C GLU A 31 -18.30 24.04 -6.52
N VAL A 32 -17.08 24.46 -6.13
CA VAL A 32 -16.47 25.66 -6.71
C VAL A 32 -16.16 25.48 -8.21
N VAL A 33 -15.86 24.25 -8.67
CA VAL A 33 -15.46 23.98 -10.06
C VAL A 33 -16.59 24.28 -11.05
N PRO A 34 -17.81 23.73 -10.91
CA PRO A 34 -18.90 24.07 -11.82
C PRO A 34 -19.25 25.55 -11.78
N HIS A 35 -19.19 26.21 -10.62
CA HIS A 35 -19.48 27.66 -10.55
C HIS A 35 -18.40 28.52 -11.21
N LEU A 36 -17.13 28.15 -11.13
CA LEU A 36 -16.05 28.80 -11.87
C LEU A 36 -16.24 28.65 -13.38
N ILE A 37 -16.60 27.45 -13.85
CA ILE A 37 -16.88 27.20 -15.28
C ILE A 37 -18.10 28.00 -15.73
N GLU A 38 -19.16 28.03 -14.91
CA GLU A 38 -20.37 28.81 -15.21
C GLU A 38 -20.06 30.30 -15.38
N ALA A 39 -19.28 30.89 -14.49
CA ALA A 39 -18.86 32.29 -14.56
C ALA A 39 -18.10 32.61 -15.88
N GLU A 40 -17.15 31.74 -16.26
CA GLU A 40 -16.40 31.89 -17.49
C GLU A 40 -17.29 31.76 -18.76
N LEU A 41 -18.30 30.89 -18.74
CA LEU A 41 -19.24 30.69 -19.84
C LEU A 41 -20.22 31.88 -19.98
N GLU A 42 -20.61 32.51 -18.87
CA GLU A 42 -21.45 33.73 -18.90
C GLU A 42 -20.76 34.91 -19.60
N ASP A 43 -19.43 34.97 -19.50
CA ASP A 43 -18.62 35.97 -20.24
C ASP A 43 -18.45 35.64 -21.72
N GLY A 44 -19.05 34.52 -22.22
CA GLY A 44 -19.03 34.12 -23.62
C GLY A 44 -17.76 33.41 -24.04
N THR A 45 -17.00 32.88 -23.11
CA THR A 45 -15.78 32.10 -23.34
C THR A 45 -16.14 30.75 -24.00
N ASP A 46 -15.27 30.27 -24.89
CA ASP A 46 -15.39 28.90 -25.44
C ASP A 46 -15.42 27.85 -24.36
N PRO A 47 -16.23 26.77 -24.45
CA PRO A 47 -16.38 25.76 -23.43
C PRO A 47 -15.06 25.13 -22.94
N GLU A 48 -14.15 24.78 -23.83
CA GLU A 48 -12.84 24.25 -23.45
C GLU A 48 -11.99 25.30 -22.72
N ALA A 49 -11.98 26.53 -23.24
CA ALA A 49 -11.25 27.63 -22.60
C ALA A 49 -11.82 27.97 -21.21
N ALA A 50 -13.16 27.91 -21.04
CA ALA A 50 -13.81 28.12 -19.74
C ALA A 50 -13.40 27.06 -18.71
N VAL A 51 -13.33 25.79 -19.10
CA VAL A 51 -12.84 24.72 -18.21
C VAL A 51 -11.37 24.93 -17.86
N ARG A 52 -10.51 25.28 -18.81
CA ARG A 52 -9.10 25.60 -18.56
C ARG A 52 -8.91 26.77 -17.59
N ALA A 53 -9.66 27.85 -17.81
CA ALA A 53 -9.61 29.02 -16.95
C ALA A 53 -10.03 28.66 -15.51
N ALA A 54 -11.09 27.89 -15.34
CA ALA A 54 -11.52 27.40 -14.05
C ALA A 54 -10.44 26.55 -13.37
N VAL A 55 -9.86 25.57 -14.08
CA VAL A 55 -8.81 24.68 -13.56
C VAL A 55 -7.57 25.45 -13.16
N SER A 56 -7.15 26.45 -13.94
CA SER A 56 -5.96 27.26 -13.66
C SER A 56 -6.04 28.05 -12.34
N ARG A 57 -7.24 28.19 -11.77
CA ARG A 57 -7.48 28.88 -10.51
C ARG A 57 -7.47 27.96 -9.30
N LEU A 58 -7.46 26.63 -9.52
CA LEU A 58 -7.48 25.65 -8.43
C LEU A 58 -6.08 25.48 -7.86
N GLU A 59 -6.00 25.40 -6.53
CA GLU A 59 -4.80 25.05 -5.79
C GLU A 59 -5.05 23.76 -5.00
N GLY A 60 -4.03 22.91 -4.85
CA GLY A 60 -4.13 21.64 -4.13
C GLY A 60 -4.02 20.41 -5.04
N SER A 61 -4.37 19.26 -4.50
CA SER A 61 -4.32 17.98 -5.20
C SER A 61 -5.68 17.66 -5.80
N PHE A 62 -5.79 17.53 -7.12
CA PHE A 62 -7.05 17.22 -7.79
C PHE A 62 -6.88 16.41 -9.08
N ALA A 63 -7.87 15.58 -9.37
CA ALA A 63 -8.14 14.99 -10.67
C ALA A 63 -9.61 15.20 -10.98
N ILE A 64 -9.93 15.95 -12.01
CA ILE A 64 -11.29 16.32 -12.36
C ILE A 64 -11.65 15.89 -13.77
N ALA A 65 -12.92 15.52 -13.95
CA ALA A 65 -13.53 15.36 -15.27
C ALA A 65 -14.83 16.15 -15.34
N VAL A 66 -15.03 16.83 -16.48
CA VAL A 66 -16.11 17.78 -16.71
C VAL A 66 -16.86 17.40 -17.97
N VAL A 67 -18.19 17.35 -17.88
CA VAL A 67 -19.10 17.24 -19.00
C VAL A 67 -19.99 18.47 -19.02
N LEU A 68 -20.13 19.12 -20.16
CA LEU A 68 -20.95 20.32 -20.36
C LEU A 68 -22.15 20.01 -21.25
N ALA A 69 -23.30 20.53 -20.88
CA ALA A 69 -24.52 20.36 -21.69
C ALA A 69 -24.35 20.99 -23.10
N GLY A 70 -24.58 20.18 -24.12
CA GLY A 70 -24.47 20.62 -25.52
C GLY A 70 -23.04 20.61 -26.09
N VAL A 71 -22.09 20.03 -25.37
CA VAL A 71 -20.70 19.81 -25.82
C VAL A 71 -20.42 18.32 -25.85
N ASP A 72 -20.10 17.77 -27.03
CA ASP A 72 -19.76 16.34 -27.20
C ASP A 72 -18.29 16.11 -26.90
N ALA A 73 -17.89 16.40 -25.65
CA ALA A 73 -16.54 16.14 -25.14
C ALA A 73 -16.55 15.99 -23.63
N ILE A 74 -15.58 15.21 -23.13
CA ILE A 74 -15.18 15.18 -21.72
C ILE A 74 -13.88 15.97 -21.61
N PHE A 75 -13.83 16.92 -20.69
CA PHE A 75 -12.61 17.64 -20.35
C PHE A 75 -12.07 17.08 -19.04
N ALA A 76 -10.77 16.91 -18.97
CA ALA A 76 -10.12 16.35 -17.78
C ALA A 76 -8.81 17.07 -17.48
N ALA A 77 -8.51 17.23 -16.20
CA ALA A 77 -7.27 17.84 -15.74
C ALA A 77 -6.83 17.24 -14.42
N ARG A 78 -5.53 17.28 -14.16
CA ARG A 78 -4.99 16.81 -12.90
C ARG A 78 -3.87 17.70 -12.36
N ASN A 79 -3.75 17.67 -11.04
CA ASN A 79 -2.58 18.11 -10.29
C ASN A 79 -2.42 17.19 -9.06
N ASP A 80 -1.28 16.55 -8.89
CA ASP A 80 -0.95 15.53 -7.87
C ASP A 80 -1.86 14.28 -7.87
N SER A 81 -3.18 14.39 -7.86
CA SER A 81 -4.11 13.26 -7.93
C SER A 81 -4.02 12.53 -9.28
N PRO A 82 -3.96 11.18 -9.32
CA PRO A 82 -3.75 10.43 -10.55
C PRO A 82 -4.95 10.49 -11.50
N LEU A 83 -4.66 10.54 -12.81
CA LEU A 83 -5.64 10.46 -13.88
C LEU A 83 -5.04 9.76 -15.09
N VAL A 84 -5.73 8.73 -15.59
CA VAL A 84 -5.25 7.83 -16.64
C VAL A 84 -6.30 7.73 -17.75
N LEU A 85 -5.85 7.77 -18.99
CA LEU A 85 -6.68 7.46 -20.16
C LEU A 85 -6.46 6.01 -20.56
N GLY A 86 -7.56 5.30 -20.87
CA GLY A 86 -7.53 3.98 -21.51
C GLY A 86 -7.94 4.12 -22.97
N LEU A 87 -7.18 3.53 -23.90
CA LEU A 87 -7.38 3.66 -25.33
C LEU A 87 -7.85 2.35 -25.95
N ASP A 88 -9.04 2.33 -26.56
CA ASP A 88 -9.55 1.21 -27.33
C ASP A 88 -9.93 1.66 -28.74
N ASP A 89 -10.14 0.70 -29.66
CA ASP A 89 -10.58 0.97 -31.02
C ASP A 89 -12.04 1.44 -31.04
N GLY A 90 -12.25 2.77 -30.91
CA GLY A 90 -13.55 3.43 -30.94
C GLY A 90 -14.08 3.89 -29.57
N ALA A 91 -13.29 3.79 -28.51
CA ALA A 91 -13.62 4.36 -27.20
C ALA A 91 -12.37 4.86 -26.46
N THR A 92 -12.52 5.94 -25.72
CA THR A 92 -11.50 6.42 -24.78
C THR A 92 -12.10 6.43 -23.37
N TYR A 93 -11.40 5.82 -22.43
CA TYR A 93 -11.80 5.72 -21.03
C TYR A 93 -11.00 6.71 -20.20
N LEU A 94 -11.58 7.14 -19.09
CA LEU A 94 -10.94 8.03 -18.12
C LEU A 94 -11.17 7.49 -16.71
N ALA A 95 -10.10 7.33 -15.94
CA ALA A 95 -10.18 6.89 -14.55
C ALA A 95 -8.99 7.38 -13.73
N SER A 96 -9.09 7.30 -12.41
CA SER A 96 -7.96 7.56 -11.50
C SER A 96 -6.98 6.39 -11.42
N ASP A 97 -7.40 5.17 -11.84
CA ASP A 97 -6.54 3.99 -11.83
C ASP A 97 -6.92 3.01 -12.96
N VAL A 98 -5.92 2.30 -13.49
CA VAL A 98 -6.06 1.37 -14.62
C VAL A 98 -7.08 0.24 -14.40
N PRO A 99 -7.22 -0.39 -13.20
CA PRO A 99 -8.22 -1.43 -12.97
C PRO A 99 -9.66 -1.05 -13.32
N ALA A 100 -9.99 0.25 -13.33
CA ALA A 100 -11.34 0.72 -13.61
C ALA A 100 -11.80 0.45 -15.04
N PHE A 101 -10.89 0.35 -16.01
CA PHE A 101 -11.21 0.13 -17.44
C PHE A 101 -10.38 -1.01 -18.06
N ARG A 102 -9.63 -1.77 -17.26
CA ARG A 102 -8.74 -2.84 -17.74
C ARG A 102 -9.46 -3.93 -18.53
N ASP A 103 -10.74 -4.18 -18.22
CA ASP A 103 -11.56 -5.16 -18.96
C ASP A 103 -11.83 -4.74 -20.43
N PHE A 104 -11.58 -3.48 -20.75
CA PHE A 104 -11.85 -2.91 -22.08
C PHE A 104 -10.55 -2.65 -22.86
N THR A 105 -9.46 -2.26 -22.17
CA THR A 105 -8.19 -1.95 -22.84
C THR A 105 -6.98 -2.13 -21.90
N ASP A 106 -5.83 -2.48 -22.49
CA ASP A 106 -4.52 -2.53 -21.84
C ASP A 106 -3.60 -1.36 -22.24
N ARG A 107 -4.05 -0.53 -23.18
CA ARG A 107 -3.32 0.63 -23.67
C ARG A 107 -3.68 1.85 -22.86
N VAL A 108 -2.70 2.45 -22.21
CA VAL A 108 -2.92 3.54 -21.25
C VAL A 108 -2.04 4.75 -21.53
N ILE A 109 -2.52 5.91 -21.13
CA ILE A 109 -1.76 7.15 -21.08
C ILE A 109 -1.91 7.73 -19.68
N TYR A 110 -0.78 7.94 -19.00
CA TYR A 110 -0.76 8.66 -17.74
C TYR A 110 -0.66 10.16 -17.97
N LEU A 111 -1.60 10.93 -17.45
CA LEU A 111 -1.49 12.39 -17.44
C LEU A 111 -0.47 12.83 -16.38
N ALA A 112 0.31 13.86 -16.69
CA ALA A 112 1.20 14.51 -15.74
C ALA A 112 0.51 15.71 -15.06
N ASP A 113 1.11 16.25 -14.00
CA ASP A 113 0.60 17.43 -13.31
C ASP A 113 0.56 18.65 -14.25
N GLY A 114 -0.54 19.39 -14.19
CA GLY A 114 -0.77 20.53 -15.07
C GLY A 114 -1.15 20.17 -16.51
N GLU A 115 -1.38 18.89 -16.83
CA GLU A 115 -1.90 18.48 -18.12
C GLU A 115 -3.43 18.53 -18.15
N PHE A 116 -3.94 18.84 -19.32
CA PHE A 116 -5.35 18.94 -19.66
C PHE A 116 -5.65 18.01 -20.83
N ALA A 117 -6.67 17.17 -20.69
CA ALA A 117 -7.13 16.28 -21.75
C ALA A 117 -8.54 16.65 -22.21
N ARG A 118 -8.76 16.53 -23.52
CA ARG A 118 -10.08 16.52 -24.13
C ARG A 118 -10.30 15.17 -24.79
N LEU A 119 -11.44 14.56 -24.51
CA LEU A 119 -11.89 13.29 -25.09
C LEU A 119 -13.19 13.53 -25.82
N ASP A 120 -13.25 13.15 -27.11
CA ASP A 120 -14.45 13.27 -27.96
C ASP A 120 -14.53 12.09 -28.95
N ASP A 121 -15.45 12.13 -29.90
CA ASP A 121 -15.68 11.09 -30.90
C ASP A 121 -14.48 10.89 -31.86
N ASP A 122 -13.61 11.88 -32.01
CA ASP A 122 -12.38 11.80 -32.83
C ASP A 122 -11.18 11.20 -32.01
N GLY A 123 -11.36 10.97 -30.72
CA GLY A 123 -10.36 10.39 -29.83
C GLY A 123 -9.99 11.29 -28.66
N TYR A 124 -8.69 11.52 -28.45
CA TYR A 124 -8.20 12.36 -27.35
C TYR A 124 -7.14 13.36 -27.81
N THR A 125 -7.06 14.48 -27.09
CA THR A 125 -5.92 15.42 -27.19
C THR A 125 -5.43 15.73 -25.80
N VAL A 126 -4.09 15.84 -25.64
CA VAL A 126 -3.46 16.26 -24.37
C VAL A 126 -2.67 17.54 -24.62
N THR A 127 -2.84 18.49 -23.72
CA THR A 127 -2.11 19.78 -23.75
C THR A 127 -1.64 20.07 -22.32
N ASP A 128 -0.75 21.04 -22.16
CA ASP A 128 -0.59 21.68 -20.85
C ASP A 128 -1.80 22.60 -20.54
N ILE A 129 -1.83 23.17 -19.34
CA ILE A 129 -2.94 24.06 -18.92
C ILE A 129 -3.02 25.32 -19.77
N ASP A 130 -1.94 25.76 -20.40
CA ASP A 130 -1.87 26.93 -21.29
C ASP A 130 -2.32 26.60 -22.73
N GLY A 131 -2.61 25.33 -23.03
CA GLY A 131 -3.09 24.86 -24.33
C GLY A 131 -1.99 24.42 -25.29
N THR A 132 -0.73 24.30 -24.84
CA THR A 132 0.37 23.79 -25.66
C THR A 132 0.22 22.26 -25.82
N PRO A 133 0.20 21.71 -27.05
CA PRO A 133 0.09 20.28 -27.24
C PRO A 133 1.24 19.50 -26.59
N VAL A 134 0.88 18.44 -25.86
CA VAL A 134 1.83 17.49 -25.24
C VAL A 134 1.72 16.15 -25.95
N GLN A 135 2.85 15.63 -26.39
CA GLN A 135 2.91 14.29 -26.97
C GLN A 135 3.07 13.28 -25.85
N LYS A 136 2.21 12.27 -25.83
CA LYS A 136 2.20 11.20 -24.81
C LYS A 136 2.59 9.87 -25.45
N ASP A 137 3.40 9.11 -24.72
CA ASP A 137 3.63 7.72 -25.05
C ASP A 137 2.45 6.88 -24.55
N VAL A 138 2.13 5.82 -25.31
CA VAL A 138 1.10 4.86 -24.92
C VAL A 138 1.79 3.66 -24.30
N ASP A 139 1.53 3.46 -23.02
CA ASP A 139 2.00 2.29 -22.29
C ASP A 139 1.05 1.10 -22.45
N THR A 140 1.57 -0.11 -22.34
CA THR A 140 0.75 -1.33 -22.32
C THR A 140 0.86 -1.99 -20.96
N VAL A 141 -0.27 -2.22 -20.31
CA VAL A 141 -0.35 -2.86 -19.00
C VAL A 141 -0.55 -4.36 -19.17
N GLU A 142 0.50 -5.13 -18.91
CA GLU A 142 0.54 -6.59 -19.07
C GLU A 142 -0.16 -7.36 -17.92
N TRP A 143 -1.41 -7.05 -17.60
CA TRP A 143 -2.22 -7.81 -16.63
C TRP A 143 -3.22 -8.69 -17.35
N ASP A 144 -3.34 -9.96 -16.91
CA ASP A 144 -4.34 -10.89 -17.43
C ASP A 144 -5.77 -10.47 -16.96
N PRO A 145 -6.75 -10.31 -17.86
CA PRO A 145 -8.15 -10.03 -17.47
C PRO A 145 -8.74 -11.08 -16.52
N GLU A 146 -8.32 -12.34 -16.58
CA GLU A 146 -8.74 -13.37 -15.63
C GLU A 146 -8.23 -13.09 -14.20
N GLU A 147 -7.16 -12.31 -14.05
CA GLU A 147 -6.61 -11.92 -12.75
C GLU A 147 -7.48 -10.87 -12.04
N THR A 148 -8.27 -10.09 -12.76
CA THR A 148 -9.13 -9.04 -12.19
C THR A 148 -10.48 -9.56 -11.68
N GLY A 149 -10.90 -10.77 -12.04
CA GLY A 149 -12.11 -11.42 -11.55
C GLY A 149 -11.93 -12.08 -10.17
N LYS A 150 -13.05 -12.43 -9.51
CA LYS A 150 -13.01 -13.15 -8.21
C LYS A 150 -12.65 -14.63 -8.31
N SER A 151 -12.61 -15.20 -9.50
CA SER A 151 -12.20 -16.60 -9.78
C SER A 151 -12.88 -17.64 -8.88
N GLY A 152 -14.17 -17.44 -8.53
CA GLY A 152 -14.95 -18.34 -7.69
C GLY A 152 -14.85 -18.09 -6.17
N TYR A 153 -14.04 -17.17 -5.72
CA TYR A 153 -14.01 -16.76 -4.32
C TYR A 153 -15.12 -15.76 -3.98
N ASP A 154 -15.57 -15.75 -2.73
CA ASP A 154 -16.61 -14.82 -2.27
C ASP A 154 -16.15 -13.34 -2.29
N HIS A 155 -14.87 -13.09 -1.98
CA HIS A 155 -14.28 -11.77 -1.89
C HIS A 155 -12.91 -11.70 -2.59
N TYR A 156 -12.54 -10.51 -3.07
CA TYR A 156 -11.21 -10.27 -3.63
C TYR A 156 -10.11 -10.54 -2.60
N MET A 157 -10.28 -10.09 -1.37
CA MET A 157 -9.26 -10.27 -0.34
C MET A 157 -8.88 -11.74 -0.13
N ILE A 158 -9.84 -12.66 -0.04
CA ILE A 158 -9.50 -14.09 0.14
C ILE A 158 -8.84 -14.68 -1.12
N LYS A 159 -9.29 -14.30 -2.32
CA LYS A 159 -8.61 -14.64 -3.56
C LYS A 159 -7.15 -14.19 -3.52
N GLU A 160 -6.92 -12.93 -3.18
CA GLU A 160 -5.59 -12.31 -3.12
C GLU A 160 -4.71 -12.94 -2.05
N ILE A 161 -5.26 -13.37 -0.91
CA ILE A 161 -4.55 -14.17 0.08
C ILE A 161 -4.10 -15.50 -0.53
N HIS A 162 -4.97 -16.19 -1.28
CA HIS A 162 -4.64 -17.43 -1.97
C HIS A 162 -3.70 -17.25 -3.19
N GLU A 163 -3.58 -16.05 -3.73
CA GLU A 163 -2.63 -15.72 -4.79
C GLU A 163 -1.20 -15.45 -4.29
N GLN A 164 -0.98 -15.30 -2.99
CA GLN A 164 0.34 -15.00 -2.42
C GLN A 164 1.45 -15.96 -2.87
N PRO A 165 1.25 -17.30 -2.93
CA PRO A 165 2.29 -18.20 -3.43
C PRO A 165 2.73 -17.89 -4.85
N ARG A 166 1.79 -17.50 -5.72
CA ARG A 166 2.07 -17.09 -7.10
C ARG A 166 2.78 -15.74 -7.14
N ALA A 167 2.29 -14.75 -6.40
CA ALA A 167 2.86 -13.42 -6.32
C ALA A 167 4.32 -13.45 -5.84
N LEU A 168 4.61 -14.28 -4.82
CA LEU A 168 5.97 -14.48 -4.32
C LEU A 168 6.88 -15.12 -5.37
N ARG A 169 6.42 -16.15 -6.11
CA ARG A 169 7.20 -16.72 -7.22
C ARG A 169 7.53 -15.68 -8.28
N GLN A 170 6.59 -14.79 -8.60
CA GLN A 170 6.80 -13.72 -9.58
C GLN A 170 7.79 -12.66 -9.06
N CYS A 171 7.71 -12.29 -7.79
CA CYS A 171 8.62 -11.35 -7.16
C CYS A 171 10.07 -11.87 -7.12
N LEU A 172 10.24 -13.17 -6.87
CA LEU A 172 11.56 -13.82 -6.77
C LEU A 172 12.15 -14.21 -8.14
N ARG A 173 11.30 -14.33 -9.17
CA ARG A 173 11.69 -14.77 -10.50
C ARG A 173 12.75 -13.85 -11.12
N GLU A 174 13.77 -14.46 -11.73
CA GLU A 174 14.87 -13.76 -12.40
C GLU A 174 15.78 -12.92 -11.48
N ARG A 175 15.48 -12.86 -10.18
CA ARG A 175 16.24 -12.10 -9.20
C ARG A 175 17.21 -12.93 -8.37
N VAL A 176 17.01 -14.25 -8.34
CA VAL A 176 17.76 -15.14 -7.46
C VAL A 176 18.59 -16.12 -8.29
N ASP A 177 19.92 -16.07 -8.14
CA ASP A 177 20.83 -17.12 -8.60
C ASP A 177 21.08 -18.11 -7.45
N GLU A 178 20.47 -19.28 -7.58
CA GLU A 178 20.57 -20.34 -6.58
C GLU A 178 21.97 -20.93 -6.46
N MET A 179 22.65 -21.11 -7.59
CA MET A 179 23.96 -21.74 -7.62
C MET A 179 25.02 -20.81 -7.01
N ALA A 180 24.93 -19.53 -7.30
CA ALA A 180 25.82 -18.52 -6.74
C ALA A 180 25.42 -18.13 -5.31
N GLY A 181 24.14 -18.26 -4.93
CA GLY A 181 23.60 -17.78 -3.67
C GLY A 181 23.59 -16.25 -3.61
N THR A 182 23.26 -15.61 -4.73
CA THR A 182 23.26 -14.15 -4.92
C THR A 182 21.92 -13.65 -5.44
N VAL A 183 21.69 -12.37 -5.25
CA VAL A 183 20.53 -11.66 -5.79
C VAL A 183 20.99 -10.75 -6.90
N ASP A 184 20.30 -10.80 -8.05
CA ASP A 184 20.53 -9.93 -9.19
C ASP A 184 19.71 -8.65 -9.08
N LEU A 185 20.39 -7.51 -9.03
CA LEU A 185 19.84 -6.16 -9.04
C LEU A 185 20.50 -5.30 -10.13
N GLU A 186 21.01 -5.90 -11.22
CA GLU A 186 21.74 -5.17 -12.27
C GLU A 186 20.91 -4.03 -12.89
N ASP A 187 19.58 -4.19 -12.96
CA ASP A 187 18.65 -3.16 -13.43
C ASP A 187 18.58 -1.92 -12.53
N LEU A 188 18.99 -2.03 -11.27
CA LEU A 188 19.06 -0.89 -10.33
C LEU A 188 20.44 -0.20 -10.33
N GLY A 189 21.43 -0.75 -11.03
CA GLY A 189 22.80 -0.26 -11.01
C GLY A 189 23.50 -0.42 -9.66
N ASP A 190 24.60 0.30 -9.42
CA ASP A 190 25.34 0.23 -8.16
C ASP A 190 24.66 1.08 -7.08
N LEU A 191 23.89 0.41 -6.25
CA LEU A 191 23.23 0.97 -5.06
C LEU A 191 23.89 0.43 -3.79
N SER A 192 25.10 0.88 -3.48
CA SER A 192 25.81 0.56 -2.23
C SER A 192 25.54 1.65 -1.18
N PRO A 193 24.42 1.64 -0.46
CA PRO A 193 24.05 2.71 0.45
C PRO A 193 24.87 2.67 1.75
N THR A 194 25.31 3.83 2.24
CA THR A 194 25.91 3.98 3.57
C THR A 194 24.87 4.12 4.69
N GLY A 195 23.60 4.31 4.32
CA GLY A 195 22.43 4.36 5.17
C GLY A 195 21.17 4.30 4.33
N VAL A 196 20.05 3.92 4.94
CA VAL A 196 18.75 3.84 4.26
C VAL A 196 17.68 4.53 5.07
N GLN A 197 16.88 5.38 4.42
CA GLN A 197 15.67 5.97 4.98
C GLN A 197 14.48 5.48 4.19
N PHE A 198 13.60 4.72 4.84
CA PHE A 198 12.35 4.27 4.24
C PHE A 198 11.24 5.28 4.52
N VAL A 199 10.41 5.56 3.51
CA VAL A 199 9.22 6.43 3.63
C VAL A 199 8.00 5.69 3.08
N ALA A 200 6.92 5.62 3.86
CA ALA A 200 5.72 4.90 3.47
C ALA A 200 4.53 5.24 4.38
N CYS A 201 3.32 4.79 4.00
CA CYS A 201 2.10 4.89 4.76
C CYS A 201 1.46 3.51 4.99
N GLY A 202 0.66 3.36 6.07
CA GLY A 202 -0.17 2.20 6.33
C GLY A 202 0.58 0.86 6.28
N THR A 203 0.05 -0.10 5.54
CA THR A 203 0.65 -1.43 5.33
C THR A 203 2.08 -1.34 4.81
N SER A 204 2.35 -0.45 3.86
CA SER A 204 3.69 -0.24 3.32
C SER A 204 4.66 0.35 4.36
N TYR A 205 4.18 1.11 5.34
CA TYR A 205 5.00 1.57 6.47
C TYR A 205 5.42 0.39 7.37
N HIS A 206 4.54 -0.60 7.58
CA HIS A 206 4.93 -1.81 8.29
C HIS A 206 5.99 -2.62 7.52
N ALA A 207 5.88 -2.70 6.19
CA ALA A 207 6.94 -3.25 5.35
C ALA A 207 8.24 -2.43 5.45
N ALA A 208 8.16 -1.11 5.46
CA ALA A 208 9.31 -0.22 5.66
C ALA A 208 10.01 -0.43 7.02
N LEU A 209 9.25 -0.63 8.10
CA LEU A 209 9.80 -1.00 9.41
C LEU A 209 10.57 -2.32 9.36
N TYR A 210 10.01 -3.31 8.65
CA TYR A 210 10.65 -4.60 8.42
C TYR A 210 11.95 -4.43 7.63
N GLY A 211 11.92 -3.71 6.50
CA GLY A 211 13.10 -3.40 5.68
C GLY A 211 14.19 -2.68 6.48
N ALA A 212 13.82 -1.68 7.27
CA ALA A 212 14.78 -0.98 8.12
C ALA A 212 15.44 -1.91 9.15
N GLN A 213 14.72 -2.91 9.66
CA GLN A 213 15.29 -3.92 10.54
C GLN A 213 16.29 -4.82 9.81
N LEU A 214 15.96 -5.25 8.57
CA LEU A 214 16.85 -6.07 7.74
C LEU A 214 18.20 -5.37 7.48
N PHE A 215 18.16 -4.10 7.04
CA PHE A 215 19.38 -3.34 6.78
C PHE A 215 20.21 -3.12 8.05
N ARG A 216 19.58 -2.87 9.21
CA ARG A 216 20.29 -2.78 10.49
C ARG A 216 20.96 -4.09 10.89
N GLU A 217 20.31 -5.24 10.67
CA GLU A 217 20.90 -6.56 10.92
C GLU A 217 22.08 -6.84 9.97
N ALA A 218 22.05 -6.30 8.76
CA ALA A 218 23.15 -6.31 7.80
C ALA A 218 24.24 -5.24 8.07
N GLY A 219 24.16 -4.49 9.17
CA GLY A 219 25.16 -3.50 9.58
C GLY A 219 25.01 -2.12 8.91
N ILE A 220 23.95 -1.88 8.15
CA ILE A 220 23.69 -0.59 7.51
C ILE A 220 22.70 0.22 8.37
N PRO A 221 23.04 1.46 8.77
CA PRO A 221 22.12 2.35 9.46
C PRO A 221 20.83 2.52 8.66
N ALA A 222 19.67 2.17 9.24
CA ALA A 222 18.40 2.27 8.54
C ALA A 222 17.26 2.68 9.47
N GLN A 223 16.33 3.50 8.95
CA GLN A 223 15.17 3.97 9.68
C GLN A 223 13.95 4.04 8.75
N ALA A 224 12.77 3.79 9.29
CA ALA A 224 11.50 3.98 8.59
C ALA A 224 10.77 5.19 9.19
N PHE A 225 10.16 5.97 8.31
CA PHE A 225 9.39 7.17 8.64
C PHE A 225 8.00 7.07 8.04
N LEU A 226 7.00 7.60 8.74
CA LEU A 226 5.72 7.90 8.13
C LEU A 226 5.92 8.97 7.06
N ALA A 227 5.42 8.74 5.86
CA ALA A 227 5.67 9.62 4.73
C ALA A 227 5.10 11.02 4.94
N SER A 228 3.91 11.16 5.54
CA SER A 228 3.29 12.43 5.92
C SER A 228 4.19 13.28 6.82
N GLU A 229 4.82 12.64 7.83
CA GLU A 229 5.69 13.32 8.77
C GLU A 229 7.06 13.66 8.16
N TYR A 230 7.56 12.77 7.29
CA TYR A 230 8.84 12.96 6.61
C TYR A 230 8.83 14.19 5.70
N ALA A 231 7.78 14.38 4.91
CA ALA A 231 7.66 15.53 4.00
C ALA A 231 7.72 16.87 4.74
N THR A 232 7.13 16.95 5.93
CA THR A 232 7.09 18.16 6.74
C THR A 232 8.40 18.44 7.48
N SER A 233 9.18 17.41 7.81
CA SER A 233 10.40 17.51 8.60
C SER A 233 11.46 16.51 8.14
N VAL A 234 12.01 16.73 6.94
CA VAL A 234 13.01 15.82 6.34
C VAL A 234 14.25 15.73 7.24
N PRO A 235 14.59 14.54 7.75
CA PRO A 235 15.79 14.37 8.57
C PRO A 235 17.07 14.56 7.75
N PRO A 236 18.25 14.65 8.39
CA PRO A 236 19.52 14.66 7.67
C PRO A 236 19.66 13.40 6.80
N ILE A 237 19.91 13.58 5.50
CA ILE A 237 20.01 12.48 4.54
C ILE A 237 21.46 12.00 4.39
N GLY A 238 22.42 12.95 4.24
CA GLY A 238 23.80 12.61 3.91
C GLY A 238 23.87 11.81 2.61
N ASP A 239 24.60 10.68 2.63
CA ASP A 239 24.71 9.74 1.50
C ASP A 239 23.70 8.57 1.60
N ALA A 240 22.65 8.70 2.40
CA ALA A 240 21.63 7.65 2.54
C ALA A 240 20.77 7.56 1.27
N LEU A 241 20.38 6.32 0.94
CA LEU A 241 19.34 6.04 -0.04
C LEU A 241 17.96 6.26 0.60
N VAL A 242 17.09 7.02 -0.04
CA VAL A 242 15.69 7.16 0.39
C VAL A 242 14.83 6.20 -0.42
N VAL A 243 14.15 5.28 0.28
CA VAL A 243 13.35 4.21 -0.31
C VAL A 243 11.88 4.44 -0.02
N GLY A 244 11.11 4.79 -1.05
CA GLY A 244 9.65 4.82 -0.98
C GLY A 244 9.07 3.42 -1.10
N VAL A 245 8.14 3.04 -0.23
CA VAL A 245 7.42 1.77 -0.34
C VAL A 245 5.94 2.05 -0.52
N THR A 246 5.36 1.58 -1.62
CA THR A 246 3.95 1.84 -1.96
C THR A 246 3.41 0.73 -2.86
N GLN A 247 2.15 0.35 -2.73
CA GLN A 247 1.53 -0.62 -3.63
C GLN A 247 1.17 0.03 -4.96
N SER A 248 0.47 1.15 -4.95
CA SER A 248 -0.04 1.83 -6.15
C SER A 248 1.01 2.68 -6.87
N GLY A 249 1.98 3.21 -6.12
CA GLY A 249 2.89 4.23 -6.62
C GLY A 249 2.25 5.62 -6.77
N GLU A 250 1.01 5.79 -6.24
CA GLU A 250 0.21 7.01 -6.35
C GLU A 250 -0.18 7.58 -4.97
N THR A 251 0.42 7.08 -3.88
CA THR A 251 0.13 7.57 -2.52
C THR A 251 0.71 8.97 -2.35
N ALA A 252 -0.14 9.98 -2.15
CA ALA A 252 0.23 11.39 -2.11
C ALA A 252 1.38 11.68 -1.12
N ASP A 253 1.21 11.26 0.15
CA ASP A 253 2.25 11.44 1.16
C ASP A 253 3.60 10.81 0.78
N THR A 254 3.57 9.61 0.15
CA THR A 254 4.82 8.92 -0.24
C THR A 254 5.51 9.66 -1.38
N LEU A 255 4.76 10.19 -2.34
CA LEU A 255 5.26 11.03 -3.42
C LEU A 255 5.86 12.33 -2.87
N SER A 256 5.13 13.00 -1.97
CA SER A 256 5.57 14.23 -1.30
C SER A 256 6.89 14.00 -0.55
N ALA A 257 7.01 12.89 0.19
CA ALA A 257 8.24 12.52 0.90
C ALA A 257 9.43 12.28 -0.04
N LEU A 258 9.23 11.54 -1.15
CA LEU A 258 10.27 11.28 -2.16
C LEU A 258 10.72 12.60 -2.81
N ARG A 259 9.79 13.44 -3.24
CA ARG A 259 10.06 14.77 -3.82
C ARG A 259 10.82 15.67 -2.83
N ALA A 260 10.43 15.65 -1.53
CA ALA A 260 11.11 16.41 -0.50
C ALA A 260 12.56 15.94 -0.27
N ALA A 261 12.81 14.62 -0.36
CA ALA A 261 14.16 14.04 -0.31
C ALA A 261 15.00 14.44 -1.53
N GLN A 262 14.44 14.33 -2.74
CA GLN A 262 15.11 14.70 -4.00
C GLN A 262 15.51 16.19 -4.03
N LYS A 263 14.62 17.09 -3.56
CA LYS A 263 14.95 18.52 -3.40
C LYS A 263 16.17 18.77 -2.51
N ARG A 264 16.53 17.82 -1.64
CA ARG A 264 17.73 17.85 -0.79
C ARG A 264 18.91 17.05 -1.36
N GLY A 265 18.80 16.57 -2.61
CA GLY A 265 19.84 15.84 -3.32
C GLY A 265 19.94 14.36 -2.95
N ALA A 266 18.92 13.77 -2.34
CA ALA A 266 18.89 12.34 -2.07
C ALA A 266 18.81 11.52 -3.36
N ARG A 267 19.49 10.37 -3.37
CA ARG A 267 19.17 9.30 -4.32
C ARG A 267 17.91 8.58 -3.84
N THR A 268 17.00 8.28 -4.76
CA THR A 268 15.69 7.68 -4.44
C THR A 268 15.50 6.36 -5.14
N LEU A 269 14.87 5.43 -4.43
CA LEU A 269 14.39 4.15 -4.94
C LEU A 269 12.92 4.00 -4.54
N VAL A 270 12.07 3.51 -5.44
CA VAL A 270 10.71 3.12 -5.07
C VAL A 270 10.53 1.60 -5.18
N VAL A 271 9.90 1.00 -4.18
CA VAL A 271 9.37 -0.36 -4.21
C VAL A 271 7.88 -0.28 -4.46
N THR A 272 7.42 -0.70 -5.64
CA THR A 272 6.03 -0.54 -6.07
C THR A 272 5.53 -1.76 -6.84
N ASN A 273 4.19 -1.91 -6.94
CA ASN A 273 3.58 -2.97 -7.74
C ASN A 273 3.20 -2.51 -9.17
N VAL A 274 2.97 -1.21 -9.35
CA VAL A 274 2.44 -0.69 -10.61
C VAL A 274 3.55 -0.12 -11.47
N VAL A 275 3.76 -0.75 -12.62
CA VAL A 275 4.70 -0.29 -13.65
C VAL A 275 4.19 1.03 -14.22
N GLY A 276 5.10 2.01 -14.38
CA GLY A 276 4.74 3.31 -14.93
C GLY A 276 3.97 4.25 -13.97
N SER A 277 3.80 3.87 -12.70
CA SER A 277 3.21 4.75 -11.67
C SER A 277 4.02 6.04 -11.49
N THR A 278 3.40 7.06 -10.91
CA THR A 278 4.05 8.36 -10.66
C THR A 278 5.35 8.19 -9.84
N ALA A 279 5.31 7.41 -8.77
CA ALA A 279 6.51 7.15 -7.96
C ALA A 279 7.61 6.43 -8.76
N ALA A 280 7.25 5.50 -9.65
CA ALA A 280 8.21 4.78 -10.49
C ALA A 280 8.86 5.68 -11.56
N ARG A 281 8.13 6.69 -12.06
CA ARG A 281 8.66 7.66 -13.04
C ARG A 281 9.52 8.76 -12.39
N GLU A 282 9.21 9.15 -11.15
CA GLU A 282 9.87 10.25 -10.48
C GLU A 282 11.10 9.82 -9.66
N ALA A 283 11.13 8.58 -9.15
CA ALA A 283 12.30 8.08 -8.44
C ALA A 283 13.48 7.79 -9.39
N ASP A 284 14.72 7.87 -8.89
CA ASP A 284 15.91 7.54 -9.67
C ASP A 284 15.95 6.06 -10.06
N HIS A 285 15.34 5.18 -9.22
CA HIS A 285 15.28 3.74 -9.44
C HIS A 285 13.92 3.19 -9.01
N ALA A 286 13.45 2.13 -9.68
CA ALA A 286 12.20 1.46 -9.35
C ALA A 286 12.40 -0.06 -9.23
N PHE A 287 11.95 -0.65 -8.11
CA PHE A 287 11.88 -2.09 -7.89
C PHE A 287 10.43 -2.54 -7.92
N TYR A 288 10.07 -3.37 -8.90
CA TYR A 288 8.71 -3.87 -9.06
C TYR A 288 8.52 -5.20 -8.34
N ILE A 289 7.51 -5.27 -7.45
CA ILE A 289 7.19 -6.49 -6.67
C ILE A 289 6.43 -7.55 -7.45
N ARG A 290 5.87 -7.19 -8.62
CA ARG A 290 5.20 -8.09 -9.58
C ARG A 290 4.10 -8.97 -8.95
N ALA A 291 3.34 -8.43 -8.00
CA ALA A 291 2.29 -9.19 -7.31
C ALA A 291 1.00 -9.36 -8.14
N GLY A 292 0.94 -8.77 -9.33
CA GLY A 292 -0.29 -8.68 -10.12
C GLY A 292 -1.30 -7.69 -9.52
N PRO A 293 -2.49 -7.52 -10.11
CA PRO A 293 -3.49 -6.58 -9.64
C PRO A 293 -4.03 -6.98 -8.25
N GLU A 294 -4.15 -6.02 -7.34
CA GLU A 294 -4.76 -6.18 -6.02
C GLU A 294 -5.92 -5.20 -5.89
N ILE A 295 -7.15 -5.72 -5.80
CA ILE A 295 -8.41 -4.96 -5.90
C ILE A 295 -9.02 -4.71 -4.53
N GLY A 296 -8.90 -5.67 -3.60
CA GLY A 296 -9.32 -5.49 -2.22
C GLY A 296 -8.65 -4.27 -1.59
N VAL A 297 -9.43 -3.41 -0.90
CA VAL A 297 -8.89 -2.20 -0.29
C VAL A 297 -7.80 -2.52 0.72
N ALA A 298 -8.03 -3.50 1.60
CA ALA A 298 -7.04 -3.98 2.55
C ALA A 298 -5.96 -4.79 1.82
N ALA A 299 -4.72 -4.33 1.85
CA ALA A 299 -3.59 -4.98 1.20
C ALA A 299 -3.32 -6.37 1.79
N SER A 300 -2.99 -7.34 0.95
CA SER A 300 -2.69 -8.73 1.32
C SER A 300 -1.46 -9.27 0.62
N LYS A 301 -1.56 -9.65 -0.66
CA LYS A 301 -0.46 -10.22 -1.44
C LYS A 301 0.66 -9.22 -1.73
N THR A 302 0.32 -7.94 -1.85
CA THR A 302 1.33 -6.90 -2.06
C THR A 302 2.21 -6.70 -0.84
N PHE A 303 1.67 -6.82 0.38
CA PHE A 303 2.49 -6.79 1.60
C PHE A 303 3.47 -7.97 1.66
N ALA A 304 3.01 -9.20 1.41
CA ALA A 304 3.86 -10.38 1.34
C ALA A 304 5.00 -10.20 0.32
N SER A 305 4.67 -9.67 -0.86
CA SER A 305 5.64 -9.38 -1.92
C SER A 305 6.58 -8.21 -1.56
N GLN A 306 6.10 -7.19 -0.82
CA GLN A 306 6.97 -6.13 -0.30
C GLN A 306 8.01 -6.69 0.69
N LEU A 307 7.61 -7.58 1.60
CA LEU A 307 8.56 -8.23 2.50
C LEU A 307 9.62 -9.04 1.73
N ALA A 308 9.21 -9.80 0.71
CA ALA A 308 10.13 -10.53 -0.16
C ALA A 308 11.08 -9.58 -0.92
N ALA A 309 10.56 -8.52 -1.52
CA ALA A 309 11.34 -7.50 -2.22
C ALA A 309 12.38 -6.83 -1.32
N LEU A 310 12.01 -6.49 -0.08
CA LEU A 310 12.94 -5.87 0.88
C LEU A 310 14.04 -6.84 1.32
N ASN A 311 13.76 -8.15 1.37
CA ASN A 311 14.81 -9.17 1.53
C ASN A 311 15.76 -9.19 0.34
N LEU A 312 15.23 -9.20 -0.90
CA LEU A 312 16.05 -9.17 -2.11
C LEU A 312 16.93 -7.91 -2.15
N LEU A 313 16.38 -6.74 -1.88
CA LEU A 313 17.13 -5.48 -1.83
C LEU A 313 18.23 -5.52 -0.76
N THR A 314 17.93 -6.03 0.42
CA THR A 314 18.96 -6.15 1.48
C THR A 314 20.07 -7.10 1.05
N LEU A 315 19.74 -8.28 0.52
CA LEU A 315 20.71 -9.27 0.07
C LEU A 315 21.57 -8.77 -1.11
N GLY A 316 20.97 -8.05 -2.05
CA GLY A 316 21.66 -7.53 -3.23
C GLY A 316 22.52 -6.28 -2.94
N MET A 317 22.15 -5.48 -1.92
CA MET A 317 22.87 -4.25 -1.56
C MET A 317 23.87 -4.44 -0.41
N THR A 318 23.87 -5.59 0.26
CA THR A 318 24.73 -5.84 1.43
C THR A 318 25.35 -7.22 1.35
N SER A 319 26.33 -7.49 2.21
CA SER A 319 26.92 -8.82 2.38
C SER A 319 26.51 -9.35 3.74
N THR A 320 25.77 -10.45 3.78
CA THR A 320 25.39 -11.16 5.02
C THR A 320 25.86 -12.59 4.98
N ASP A 321 26.29 -13.11 6.13
CA ASP A 321 26.82 -14.48 6.24
C ASP A 321 25.75 -15.55 5.97
N ASP A 322 24.48 -15.22 6.22
CA ASP A 322 23.30 -16.07 6.08
C ASP A 322 22.60 -15.98 4.70
N ALA A 323 23.20 -15.26 3.73
CA ALA A 323 22.56 -14.97 2.46
C ALA A 323 22.00 -16.23 1.73
N ARG A 324 22.75 -17.34 1.73
CA ARG A 324 22.32 -18.59 1.09
C ARG A 324 21.13 -19.23 1.81
N GLU A 325 21.11 -19.18 3.15
CA GLU A 325 20.01 -19.72 3.95
C GLU A 325 18.74 -18.91 3.73
N VAL A 326 18.85 -17.58 3.70
CA VAL A 326 17.73 -16.67 3.40
C VAL A 326 17.20 -16.94 2.00
N ILE A 327 18.07 -17.05 1.00
CA ILE A 327 17.66 -17.33 -0.39
C ILE A 327 16.93 -18.67 -0.49
N SER A 328 17.44 -19.72 0.15
CA SER A 328 16.76 -21.04 0.21
C SER A 328 15.37 -20.91 0.82
N ALA A 329 15.26 -20.24 1.96
CA ALA A 329 13.98 -20.05 2.66
C ALA A 329 12.98 -19.22 1.83
N LEU A 330 13.44 -18.16 1.15
CA LEU A 330 12.56 -17.36 0.27
C LEU A 330 12.03 -18.18 -0.91
N ARG A 331 12.80 -19.14 -1.43
CA ARG A 331 12.36 -20.00 -2.52
C ARG A 331 11.37 -21.06 -2.09
N GLU A 332 11.52 -21.59 -0.88
CA GLU A 332 10.59 -22.55 -0.30
C GLU A 332 9.28 -21.87 0.15
N LEU A 333 9.34 -20.57 0.46
CA LEU A 333 8.25 -19.76 0.98
C LEU A 333 6.91 -19.91 0.24
N PRO A 334 6.82 -19.93 -1.13
CA PRO A 334 5.55 -20.16 -1.81
C PRO A 334 4.92 -21.53 -1.53
N GLY A 335 5.74 -22.56 -1.31
CA GLY A 335 5.27 -23.90 -0.93
C GLY A 335 4.80 -23.98 0.50
N ASP A 336 5.55 -23.35 1.41
CA ASP A 336 5.21 -23.28 2.84
C ASP A 336 3.91 -22.50 3.05
N LEU A 337 3.75 -21.39 2.33
CA LEU A 337 2.55 -20.58 2.37
C LEU A 337 1.33 -21.33 1.84
N GLN A 338 1.50 -22.13 0.76
CA GLN A 338 0.42 -22.96 0.24
C GLN A 338 -0.06 -23.96 1.30
N ARG A 339 0.84 -24.58 2.08
CA ARG A 339 0.47 -25.49 3.18
C ARG A 339 -0.37 -24.79 4.25
N ILE A 340 -0.03 -23.55 4.59
CA ILE A 340 -0.84 -22.74 5.53
C ILE A 340 -2.23 -22.48 4.94
N LEU A 341 -2.32 -22.14 3.66
CA LEU A 341 -3.60 -21.87 3.00
C LEU A 341 -4.50 -23.11 2.92
N ASP A 342 -3.89 -24.29 2.80
CA ASP A 342 -4.61 -25.57 2.70
C ASP A 342 -5.11 -26.08 4.06
N ASP A 343 -4.41 -25.76 5.18
CA ASP A 343 -4.69 -26.37 6.51
C ASP A 343 -4.51 -25.35 7.65
N SER A 344 -5.15 -24.17 7.56
CA SER A 344 -5.08 -23.17 8.64
C SER A 344 -6.28 -23.25 9.59
N ALA A 345 -6.03 -23.29 10.89
CA ALA A 345 -7.03 -23.15 11.95
C ALA A 345 -7.53 -21.70 12.14
N ALA A 346 -7.18 -20.77 11.24
CA ALA A 346 -7.53 -19.35 11.37
C ALA A 346 -9.04 -19.09 11.42
N ALA A 347 -9.85 -19.89 10.71
CA ALA A 347 -11.31 -19.78 10.75
C ALA A 347 -11.88 -20.19 12.12
N GLU A 348 -11.34 -21.21 12.75
CA GLU A 348 -11.75 -21.66 14.10
C GLU A 348 -11.41 -20.59 15.14
N VAL A 349 -10.19 -20.02 15.07
CA VAL A 349 -9.77 -18.92 15.95
C VAL A 349 -10.65 -17.68 15.76
N ALA A 350 -11.01 -17.35 14.50
CA ALA A 350 -11.91 -16.25 14.20
C ALA A 350 -13.29 -16.45 14.82
N ASP A 351 -13.86 -17.65 14.72
CA ASP A 351 -15.17 -17.99 15.29
C ASP A 351 -15.20 -17.80 16.81
N LEU A 352 -14.15 -18.25 17.49
CA LEU A 352 -14.04 -18.15 18.96
C LEU A 352 -13.99 -16.69 19.46
N TYR A 353 -13.34 -15.82 18.70
CA TYR A 353 -13.07 -14.46 19.18
C TYR A 353 -13.77 -13.34 18.40
N GLN A 354 -14.65 -13.65 17.43
CA GLN A 354 -15.34 -12.63 16.62
C GLN A 354 -16.11 -11.57 17.43
N GLU A 355 -16.60 -11.92 18.61
CA GLU A 355 -17.34 -11.00 19.48
C GLU A 355 -16.44 -10.18 20.42
N ALA A 356 -15.13 -10.39 20.41
CA ALA A 356 -14.22 -9.60 21.24
C ALA A 356 -14.34 -8.08 20.92
N GLY A 357 -14.27 -7.28 21.96
CA GLY A 357 -14.35 -5.81 21.83
C GLY A 357 -13.05 -5.17 21.37
N ALA A 358 -11.92 -5.81 21.66
CA ALA A 358 -10.57 -5.37 21.30
C ALA A 358 -9.65 -6.57 21.09
N TYR A 359 -8.64 -6.38 20.25
CA TYR A 359 -7.62 -7.39 19.91
C TYR A 359 -6.24 -6.79 20.06
N PHE A 360 -5.31 -7.53 20.64
CA PHE A 360 -3.92 -7.11 20.73
C PHE A 360 -3.01 -8.06 19.95
N PHE A 361 -1.97 -7.48 19.34
CA PHE A 361 -1.00 -8.20 18.54
C PHE A 361 0.40 -7.85 19.01
N ILE A 362 1.24 -8.83 19.30
CA ILE A 362 2.58 -8.60 19.83
C ILE A 362 3.65 -9.37 19.05
N GLY A 363 4.82 -8.76 18.92
CA GLY A 363 5.98 -9.35 18.28
C GLY A 363 7.27 -8.61 18.64
N ARG A 364 8.44 -9.20 18.29
CA ARG A 364 9.75 -8.59 18.45
C ARG A 364 10.59 -8.70 17.19
N GLY A 365 11.51 -7.74 17.00
CA GLY A 365 12.38 -7.73 15.83
C GLY A 365 11.57 -7.71 14.55
N LEU A 366 11.83 -8.65 13.64
CA LEU A 366 11.10 -8.78 12.37
C LEU A 366 9.60 -9.11 12.56
N GLN A 367 9.20 -9.66 13.71
CA GLN A 367 7.82 -10.02 14.00
C GLN A 367 6.99 -8.83 14.54
N PHE A 368 7.64 -7.73 14.95
CA PHE A 368 6.92 -6.54 15.40
C PHE A 368 6.14 -5.86 14.26
N PRO A 369 6.72 -5.58 13.08
CA PRO A 369 5.94 -5.09 11.95
C PRO A 369 4.81 -6.01 11.51
N VAL A 370 4.98 -7.33 11.64
CA VAL A 370 3.93 -8.32 11.35
C VAL A 370 2.76 -8.19 12.34
N ALA A 371 3.06 -8.00 13.62
CA ALA A 371 2.03 -7.75 14.63
C ALA A 371 1.27 -6.44 14.36
N LEU A 372 1.96 -5.38 13.95
CA LEU A 372 1.31 -4.13 13.53
C LEU A 372 0.38 -4.34 12.34
N GLU A 373 0.83 -5.12 11.33
CA GLU A 373 0.04 -5.40 10.14
C GLU A 373 -1.19 -6.25 10.45
N GLY A 374 -1.07 -7.28 11.31
CA GLY A 374 -2.22 -8.06 11.78
C GLY A 374 -3.26 -7.18 12.47
N ALA A 375 -2.83 -6.25 13.32
CA ALA A 375 -3.72 -5.30 13.98
C ALA A 375 -4.38 -4.35 12.96
N LEU A 376 -3.64 -3.91 11.94
CA LEU A 376 -4.19 -3.05 10.89
C LEU A 376 -5.25 -3.79 10.08
N LYS A 377 -4.99 -5.01 9.61
CA LYS A 377 -5.98 -5.82 8.88
C LYS A 377 -7.24 -6.06 9.71
N MET A 378 -7.07 -6.42 10.99
CA MET A 378 -8.21 -6.63 11.88
C MET A 378 -9.09 -5.37 11.98
N LYS A 379 -8.52 -4.19 12.20
CA LYS A 379 -9.33 -2.96 12.33
C LYS A 379 -9.95 -2.51 11.01
N GLU A 380 -9.26 -2.64 9.88
CA GLU A 380 -9.72 -2.18 8.57
C GLU A 380 -11.01 -2.89 8.12
N ILE A 381 -11.07 -4.21 8.26
CA ILE A 381 -12.15 -5.01 7.68
C ILE A 381 -13.20 -5.46 8.69
N THR A 382 -12.87 -5.54 9.98
CA THR A 382 -13.84 -5.94 11.03
C THR A 382 -14.48 -4.74 11.74
N TYR A 383 -13.85 -3.57 11.69
CA TYR A 383 -14.22 -2.34 12.44
C TYR A 383 -14.12 -2.52 13.96
N LYS A 384 -13.35 -3.50 14.43
CA LYS A 384 -13.04 -3.72 15.84
C LYS A 384 -11.78 -2.95 16.23
N HIS A 385 -11.67 -2.57 17.49
CA HIS A 385 -10.43 -2.00 17.99
C HIS A 385 -9.32 -3.05 17.98
N ALA A 386 -8.21 -2.76 17.35
CA ALA A 386 -7.05 -3.64 17.29
C ALA A 386 -5.76 -2.83 17.35
N GLU A 387 -4.82 -3.24 18.21
CA GLU A 387 -3.51 -2.59 18.35
C GLU A 387 -2.37 -3.59 18.30
N GLY A 388 -1.29 -3.18 17.60
CA GLY A 388 -0.04 -3.91 17.57
C GLY A 388 1.01 -3.26 18.45
N PHE A 389 1.79 -4.08 19.18
CA PHE A 389 2.83 -3.60 20.08
C PHE A 389 4.15 -4.35 19.87
N ALA A 390 5.28 -3.65 20.03
CA ALA A 390 6.49 -4.35 20.39
C ALA A 390 6.24 -5.08 21.72
N ALA A 391 6.44 -6.40 21.76
CA ALA A 391 6.01 -7.21 22.91
C ALA A 391 6.49 -6.70 24.28
N GLY A 392 7.68 -6.06 24.31
CA GLY A 392 8.20 -5.44 25.52
C GLY A 392 7.46 -4.21 26.00
N GLU A 393 6.78 -3.49 25.07
CA GLU A 393 6.02 -2.29 25.40
C GLU A 393 4.66 -2.59 26.03
N LEU A 394 4.18 -3.83 25.92
CA LEU A 394 2.89 -4.23 26.49
C LEU A 394 2.75 -3.83 27.98
N LYS A 395 3.82 -4.01 28.76
CA LYS A 395 3.84 -3.66 30.21
C LYS A 395 3.96 -2.15 30.52
N HIS A 396 4.18 -1.31 29.52
CA HIS A 396 4.33 0.13 29.71
C HIS A 396 3.02 0.91 29.44
N GLY A 397 1.87 0.28 29.70
CA GLY A 397 0.55 0.87 29.59
C GLY A 397 -0.51 -0.10 29.06
N PRO A 398 -0.34 -0.66 27.85
CA PRO A 398 -1.36 -1.49 27.21
C PRO A 398 -1.86 -2.69 28.03
N LEU A 399 -1.00 -3.25 28.90
CA LEU A 399 -1.34 -4.37 29.77
C LEU A 399 -2.52 -4.06 30.74
N ALA A 400 -2.80 -2.78 30.99
CA ALA A 400 -3.96 -2.36 31.78
C ALA A 400 -5.31 -2.64 31.08
N LEU A 401 -5.31 -2.83 29.76
CA LEU A 401 -6.47 -3.14 28.94
C LEU A 401 -6.67 -4.64 28.70
N VAL A 402 -5.70 -5.46 29.13
CA VAL A 402 -5.73 -6.92 28.95
C VAL A 402 -6.64 -7.54 30.00
N THR A 403 -7.65 -8.28 29.54
CA THR A 403 -8.64 -8.98 30.35
C THR A 403 -8.99 -10.31 29.69
N GLU A 404 -9.76 -11.15 30.41
CA GLU A 404 -10.29 -12.42 29.89
C GLU A 404 -11.12 -12.31 28.56
N LYS A 405 -11.41 -11.08 28.11
CA LYS A 405 -12.15 -10.77 26.87
C LYS A 405 -11.26 -10.16 25.78
N THR A 406 -9.96 -10.04 26.04
CA THR A 406 -9.02 -9.39 25.13
C THR A 406 -8.07 -10.43 24.53
N PRO A 407 -8.39 -11.04 23.36
CA PRO A 407 -7.47 -11.98 22.74
C PRO A 407 -6.18 -11.28 22.32
N VAL A 408 -5.05 -11.91 22.63
CA VAL A 408 -3.71 -11.45 22.31
C VAL A 408 -3.05 -12.42 21.33
N PHE A 409 -2.76 -11.92 20.14
CA PHE A 409 -2.05 -12.65 19.09
C PHE A 409 -0.54 -12.42 19.27
N ALA A 410 0.22 -13.47 19.51
CA ALA A 410 1.65 -13.40 19.74
C ALA A 410 2.43 -14.10 18.64
N VAL A 411 3.26 -13.34 17.89
CA VAL A 411 4.15 -13.91 16.87
C VAL A 411 5.49 -14.25 17.50
N VAL A 412 5.77 -15.57 17.63
CA VAL A 412 6.93 -16.12 18.35
C VAL A 412 7.65 -17.12 17.45
N ILE A 413 8.76 -16.68 16.87
CA ILE A 413 9.50 -17.41 15.83
C ILE A 413 10.94 -17.66 16.28
N GLY A 414 11.45 -18.88 16.03
CA GLY A 414 12.77 -19.31 16.39
C GLY A 414 12.94 -19.57 17.90
N ASP A 415 14.18 -19.75 18.32
CA ASP A 415 14.56 -20.01 19.72
C ASP A 415 15.54 -18.98 20.30
N ASP A 416 15.72 -17.85 19.59
CA ASP A 416 16.66 -16.80 19.98
C ASP A 416 16.22 -16.03 21.23
N GLU A 417 17.01 -15.06 21.65
CA GLU A 417 16.68 -14.19 22.79
C GLU A 417 15.40 -13.41 22.58
N LYS A 418 15.09 -12.99 21.33
CA LYS A 418 13.87 -12.23 21.00
C LYS A 418 12.63 -13.12 21.20
N ALA A 419 12.68 -14.37 20.72
CA ALA A 419 11.60 -15.35 20.89
C ALA A 419 11.37 -15.65 22.38
N ARG A 420 12.42 -16.00 23.14
CA ARG A 420 12.32 -16.27 24.59
C ARG A 420 11.77 -15.08 25.39
N LYS A 421 12.16 -13.84 25.04
CA LYS A 421 11.59 -12.63 25.66
C LYS A 421 10.12 -12.43 25.31
N THR A 422 9.71 -12.79 24.10
CA THR A 422 8.28 -12.72 23.69
C THR A 422 7.46 -13.76 24.48
N VAL A 423 7.97 -14.98 24.67
CA VAL A 423 7.33 -15.97 25.56
C VAL A 423 7.17 -15.41 26.98
N GLY A 424 8.16 -14.67 27.49
CA GLY A 424 8.04 -13.98 28.77
C GLY A 424 6.87 -12.98 28.82
N ASN A 425 6.63 -12.25 27.72
CA ASN A 425 5.49 -11.33 27.64
C ASN A 425 4.16 -12.08 27.47
N VAL A 426 4.13 -13.22 26.78
CA VAL A 426 2.96 -14.10 26.72
C VAL A 426 2.55 -14.57 28.12
N LYS A 427 3.49 -14.98 28.96
CA LYS A 427 3.22 -15.35 30.36
C LYS A 427 2.62 -14.20 31.19
N GLU A 428 3.00 -12.95 30.90
CA GLU A 428 2.41 -11.77 31.54
C GLU A 428 0.93 -11.56 31.12
N VAL A 429 0.59 -11.94 29.88
CA VAL A 429 -0.78 -11.91 29.34
C VAL A 429 -1.62 -13.04 29.96
N GLU A 430 -1.11 -14.27 29.90
CA GLU A 430 -1.76 -15.47 30.43
C GLU A 430 -2.05 -15.33 31.93
N ALA A 431 -1.15 -14.73 32.70
CA ALA A 431 -1.37 -14.45 34.13
C ALA A 431 -2.54 -13.47 34.42
N ARG A 432 -3.20 -12.93 33.40
CA ARG A 432 -4.40 -12.09 33.48
C ARG A 432 -5.64 -12.77 32.89
N ASP A 433 -5.56 -14.08 32.68
CA ASP A 433 -6.61 -14.91 32.10
C ASP A 433 -7.04 -14.46 30.71
N ALA A 434 -6.20 -13.69 30.00
CA ALA A 434 -6.50 -13.24 28.64
C ALA A 434 -6.19 -14.35 27.64
N PRO A 435 -7.07 -14.59 26.66
CA PRO A 435 -6.83 -15.59 25.63
C PRO A 435 -5.57 -15.27 24.80
N VAL A 436 -4.71 -16.26 24.65
CA VAL A 436 -3.49 -16.16 23.85
C VAL A 436 -3.61 -17.03 22.60
N VAL A 437 -3.40 -16.42 21.43
CA VAL A 437 -3.21 -17.11 20.15
C VAL A 437 -1.75 -16.97 19.74
N ALA A 438 -0.99 -18.06 19.79
CA ALA A 438 0.39 -18.07 19.36
C ALA A 438 0.52 -18.41 17.88
N ILE A 439 1.27 -17.60 17.13
CA ILE A 439 1.74 -17.93 15.79
C ILE A 439 3.20 -18.32 15.93
N THR A 440 3.56 -19.57 15.67
CA THR A 440 4.88 -20.10 16.01
C THR A 440 5.33 -21.22 15.08
N ASP A 441 6.65 -21.40 14.99
CA ASP A 441 7.33 -22.52 14.34
C ASP A 441 7.67 -23.67 15.30
N GLY A 442 7.14 -23.63 16.52
CA GLY A 442 7.33 -24.69 17.53
C GLY A 442 8.72 -24.74 18.18
N GLN A 443 9.61 -23.76 17.92
CA GLN A 443 10.98 -23.77 18.45
C GLN A 443 11.06 -23.31 19.92
N THR A 444 9.98 -22.79 20.50
CA THR A 444 9.88 -22.39 21.92
C THR A 444 8.79 -23.19 22.64
N ASP A 445 8.69 -22.99 23.97
CA ASP A 445 7.62 -23.55 24.80
C ASP A 445 6.36 -22.65 24.87
N VAL A 446 6.16 -21.74 23.90
CA VAL A 446 5.03 -20.79 23.89
C VAL A 446 3.67 -21.48 23.89
N GLU A 447 3.57 -22.64 23.28
CA GLU A 447 2.35 -23.47 23.20
C GLU A 447 1.79 -23.83 24.59
N ARG A 448 2.64 -23.88 25.63
CA ARG A 448 2.21 -24.14 27.02
C ARG A 448 1.40 -23.00 27.63
N TYR A 449 1.47 -21.83 27.05
CA TYR A 449 0.88 -20.58 27.55
C TYR A 449 -0.13 -19.99 26.57
N ALA A 450 -0.38 -20.69 25.46
CA ALA A 450 -1.34 -20.32 24.44
C ALA A 450 -2.60 -21.18 24.54
N ASP A 451 -3.76 -20.56 24.39
CA ASP A 451 -5.03 -21.26 24.27
C ASP A 451 -5.20 -21.86 22.88
N HIS A 452 -4.64 -21.22 21.86
CA HIS A 452 -4.64 -21.67 20.47
C HIS A 452 -3.29 -21.43 19.81
N VAL A 453 -2.93 -22.31 18.89
CA VAL A 453 -1.69 -22.25 18.13
C VAL A 453 -2.00 -22.23 16.63
N LEU A 454 -1.43 -21.27 15.92
CA LEU A 454 -1.39 -21.22 14.47
C LEU A 454 0.06 -21.56 14.05
N GLU A 455 0.25 -22.79 13.62
CA GLU A 455 1.59 -23.32 13.32
C GLU A 455 2.07 -22.83 11.96
N ILE A 456 3.35 -22.46 11.88
CA ILE A 456 4.06 -22.24 10.62
C ILE A 456 5.19 -23.26 10.49
N PRO A 457 5.58 -23.65 9.26
CA PRO A 457 6.75 -24.48 9.05
C PRO A 457 8.01 -23.83 9.63
N GLU A 458 8.92 -24.66 10.17
CA GLU A 458 10.25 -24.21 10.57
C GLU A 458 10.99 -23.67 9.33
N THR A 459 11.42 -22.41 9.41
CA THR A 459 12.11 -21.73 8.32
C THR A 459 12.93 -20.55 8.86
N HIS A 460 13.72 -19.93 7.99
CA HIS A 460 14.47 -18.73 8.36
C HIS A 460 13.53 -17.61 8.86
N PRO A 461 13.86 -16.86 9.95
CA PRO A 461 12.98 -15.83 10.54
C PRO A 461 12.48 -14.77 9.57
N ARG A 462 13.23 -14.48 8.50
CA ARG A 462 12.83 -13.56 7.44
C ARG A 462 11.68 -14.11 6.58
N ALA A 463 11.69 -15.40 6.27
CA ALA A 463 10.58 -16.06 5.56
C ALA A 463 9.38 -16.29 6.50
N ALA A 464 9.63 -16.66 7.76
CA ALA A 464 8.62 -16.86 8.78
C ALA A 464 7.72 -15.63 9.01
N ALA A 465 8.26 -14.41 8.82
CA ALA A 465 7.49 -13.17 8.90
C ALA A 465 6.31 -13.13 7.91
N VAL A 466 6.53 -13.61 6.68
CA VAL A 466 5.48 -13.68 5.63
C VAL A 466 4.45 -14.75 6.00
N LEU A 467 4.89 -15.92 6.46
CA LEU A 467 4.02 -17.03 6.86
C LEU A 467 3.12 -16.63 8.03
N ALA A 468 3.70 -16.03 9.06
CA ALA A 468 2.95 -15.55 10.23
C ALA A 468 1.89 -14.50 9.83
N ASN A 469 2.25 -13.56 8.94
CA ASN A 469 1.31 -12.57 8.44
C ASN A 469 0.10 -13.19 7.72
N THR A 470 0.29 -14.29 6.99
CA THR A 470 -0.79 -14.97 6.28
C THR A 470 -1.85 -15.51 7.25
N HIS A 471 -1.46 -16.08 8.38
CA HIS A 471 -2.41 -16.47 9.42
C HIS A 471 -3.20 -15.28 9.96
N LEU A 472 -2.53 -14.14 10.21
CA LEU A 472 -3.19 -12.93 10.71
C LEU A 472 -4.17 -12.34 9.70
N GLN A 473 -3.84 -12.41 8.40
CA GLN A 473 -4.75 -12.04 7.32
C GLN A 473 -5.99 -12.95 7.28
N LEU A 474 -5.80 -14.27 7.38
CA LEU A 474 -6.89 -15.24 7.38
C LEU A 474 -7.81 -15.07 8.60
N VAL A 475 -7.25 -14.89 9.81
CA VAL A 475 -8.05 -14.61 11.02
C VAL A 475 -8.89 -13.35 10.83
N SER A 476 -8.27 -12.27 10.35
CA SER A 476 -8.98 -11.00 10.11
C SER A 476 -10.09 -11.16 9.08
N TYR A 477 -9.80 -11.86 7.96
CA TYR A 477 -10.78 -12.15 6.91
C TYR A 477 -11.98 -12.94 7.45
N HIS A 478 -11.73 -14.08 8.12
CA HIS A 478 -12.81 -14.92 8.64
C HIS A 478 -13.65 -14.20 9.70
N THR A 479 -13.00 -13.44 10.59
CA THR A 479 -13.72 -12.59 11.57
C THR A 479 -14.64 -11.60 10.87
N ALA A 480 -14.15 -10.91 9.82
CA ALA A 480 -14.95 -9.96 9.07
C ALA A 480 -16.11 -10.61 8.31
N ALA A 481 -15.88 -11.79 7.73
CA ALA A 481 -16.90 -12.58 7.02
C ALA A 481 -18.01 -13.01 7.96
N MET A 482 -17.69 -13.55 9.13
CA MET A 482 -18.66 -13.97 10.16
C MET A 482 -19.48 -12.79 10.69
N LEU A 483 -18.86 -11.61 10.81
CA LEU A 483 -19.53 -10.37 11.20
C LEU A 483 -20.34 -9.72 10.05
N GLY A 484 -20.36 -10.30 8.85
CA GLY A 484 -21.06 -9.78 7.67
C GLY A 484 -20.56 -8.41 7.21
N ARG A 485 -19.25 -8.14 7.32
CA ARG A 485 -18.66 -6.87 6.94
C ARG A 485 -18.41 -6.80 5.43
N ASN A 486 -18.36 -5.58 4.89
CA ASN A 486 -17.89 -5.37 3.53
C ASN A 486 -16.36 -5.45 3.52
N ILE A 487 -15.81 -6.59 3.11
CA ILE A 487 -14.39 -6.92 3.19
C ILE A 487 -13.61 -6.24 2.07
N ASP A 488 -14.12 -6.30 0.83
CA ASP A 488 -13.42 -5.77 -0.34
C ASP A 488 -13.42 -4.24 -0.38
N LYS A 489 -14.48 -3.62 0.14
CA LYS A 489 -14.64 -2.16 0.21
C LYS A 489 -15.08 -1.75 1.62
N PRO A 490 -14.17 -1.76 2.60
CA PRO A 490 -14.49 -1.32 3.96
C PRO A 490 -14.94 0.15 3.97
N ARG A 491 -15.84 0.48 4.90
CA ARG A 491 -16.35 1.84 5.02
C ARG A 491 -15.23 2.84 5.29
N ASN A 492 -15.32 4.03 4.70
CA ASN A 492 -14.41 5.16 4.91
C ASN A 492 -12.95 4.90 4.49
N LEU A 493 -12.68 3.84 3.72
CA LEU A 493 -11.36 3.53 3.20
C LEU A 493 -11.38 3.49 1.67
N ALA A 494 -10.27 3.89 1.06
CA ALA A 494 -10.00 3.78 -0.37
C ALA A 494 -8.75 2.92 -0.61
N LYS A 495 -8.65 2.28 -1.80
CA LYS A 495 -7.49 1.45 -2.14
C LYS A 495 -6.22 2.26 -2.22
N SER A 496 -6.28 3.43 -2.83
CA SER A 496 -5.16 4.38 -2.93
C SER A 496 -5.58 5.72 -2.32
N VAL A 497 -4.75 6.25 -1.43
CA VAL A 497 -4.93 7.58 -0.84
C VAL A 497 -4.11 8.54 -1.71
N THR A 498 -4.80 9.21 -2.61
CA THR A 498 -4.20 10.10 -3.63
C THR A 498 -4.26 11.56 -3.24
N VAL A 499 -4.66 11.85 -2.00
CA VAL A 499 -4.77 13.19 -1.40
C VAL A 499 -4.09 13.21 -0.03
N GLU A 500 -3.48 14.34 0.32
CA GLU A 500 -2.93 14.62 1.65
C GLU A 500 -4.02 14.98 2.67
#